data_8ad24b02a1e2a59833bb36e923d1a53a
#
_entry.id   8ad24b02a1e2a59833bb36e923d1a53a
#
_cell.length_a   1.000
_cell.length_b   1.000
_cell.length_c   1.000
_cell.angle_alpha   90.00
_cell.angle_beta   90.00
_cell.angle_gamma   90.00
#
_symmetry.space_group_name_H-M   'P 1'
#
loop_
_entity.id
_entity.type
_entity.pdbx_description
1 polymer ?
#
loop_
_entity_poly.entity_id
_entity_poly.type
_entity_poly.pdbx_seq_one_letter_code
_entity_poly.pdbx_strand_id
1 'polypeptide(L)'
;MAASPICINETLTDDELRFILTRLESDRDKEVFGLVCKRWLHLQSTERKKLSARAGPHMLRKMASRFTRVLELDLSQSVSRSFYPGLTDSDLAVIADGFKCLRVLNVQNCKGITDKGLASVGSGLSSLQSLDVSNCNKLTDKGLSAVVEGCPDLRVLHLTGCRFVTDEALKAISRHCPNLEDLGLHRCTKITDSGLADLVNGCHHIRFLDINKCSNVGDTGISSLAKACSSSLKTLKMLDCYKVGDEAILSLAKFCKNLETLIIGGFRDISDESMKSLAISCKNSLKNLRMNWCLNISDSSLSCILTHCENLEAVDIECCEEVTDAAFQNLENGEIELHLKVLKVSNCPKITVLGIGILLNKCNSLEYLDVSSCPHISKAGCDEAGLMFPESCKVYFTTSLTLPDVLL
;
A
#
# COMPACT_ATOMS: atom_id res chain seq x y z
N MET A 1 47.29 44.55 -15.80
CA MET A 1 47.32 43.09 -15.46
C MET A 1 45.88 42.64 -15.42
N ALA A 2 45.39 41.89 -16.38
CA ALA A 2 44.07 41.32 -16.33
C ALA A 2 44.10 40.23 -15.27
N ALA A 3 43.20 40.32 -14.26
CA ALA A 3 43.06 39.26 -13.26
C ALA A 3 42.66 37.99 -14.01
N SER A 4 43.43 36.90 -13.79
CA SER A 4 43.07 35.58 -14.34
C SER A 4 41.63 35.24 -13.85
N PRO A 5 40.79 34.70 -14.72
CA PRO A 5 39.44 34.34 -14.34
C PRO A 5 39.48 33.34 -13.18
N ILE A 6 38.86 33.71 -12.08
CA ILE A 6 38.78 32.86 -10.86
C ILE A 6 37.98 31.60 -11.26
N CYS A 7 38.63 30.43 -11.22
CA CYS A 7 37.97 29.15 -11.48
C CYS A 7 37.18 28.70 -10.28
N ILE A 8 35.84 28.57 -10.40
CA ILE A 8 34.96 28.07 -9.34
C ILE A 8 35.46 26.75 -8.74
N ASN A 9 36.04 25.89 -9.57
CA ASN A 9 36.55 24.59 -9.13
C ASN A 9 37.81 24.69 -8.22
N GLU A 10 38.51 25.80 -8.25
CA GLU A 10 39.69 26.06 -7.45
C GLU A 10 39.37 26.89 -6.17
N THR A 11 38.28 27.66 -6.23
CA THR A 11 37.85 28.55 -5.15
C THR A 11 36.94 27.88 -4.14
N LEU A 12 36.01 27.00 -4.60
CA LEU A 12 35.04 26.36 -3.73
C LEU A 12 35.62 25.09 -3.10
N THR A 13 35.37 24.95 -1.80
CA THR A 13 35.65 23.72 -1.05
C THR A 13 34.68 22.59 -1.43
N ASP A 14 35.00 21.36 -1.07
CA ASP A 14 34.08 20.23 -1.30
C ASP A 14 32.75 20.40 -0.55
N ASP A 15 32.78 21.01 0.64
CA ASP A 15 31.56 21.22 1.44
C ASP A 15 30.66 22.29 0.85
N GLU A 16 31.22 23.35 0.28
CA GLU A 16 30.43 24.36 -0.47
C GLU A 16 29.83 23.76 -1.75
N LEU A 17 30.58 22.92 -2.46
CA LEU A 17 30.06 22.21 -3.63
C LEU A 17 28.98 21.21 -3.25
N ARG A 18 29.11 20.50 -2.14
CA ARG A 18 28.04 19.64 -1.59
C ARG A 18 26.80 20.44 -1.20
N PHE A 19 27.00 21.60 -0.56
CA PHE A 19 25.90 22.49 -0.23
C PHE A 19 25.15 22.96 -1.48
N ILE A 20 25.86 23.36 -2.54
CA ILE A 20 25.25 23.71 -3.85
C ILE A 20 24.46 22.51 -4.39
N LEU A 21 25.07 21.32 -4.41
CA LEU A 21 24.41 20.10 -4.93
C LEU A 21 23.10 19.77 -4.17
N THR A 22 23.06 19.99 -2.87
CA THR A 22 21.85 19.74 -2.05
C THR A 22 20.73 20.74 -2.30
N ARG A 23 21.04 21.92 -2.85
CA ARG A 23 20.07 22.97 -3.19
C ARG A 23 19.51 22.85 -4.62
N LEU A 24 20.10 21.99 -5.43
CA LEU A 24 19.54 21.70 -6.77
C LEU A 24 18.24 20.89 -6.61
N GLU A 25 17.15 21.40 -7.13
CA GLU A 25 15.82 20.79 -6.97
C GLU A 25 15.63 19.62 -7.94
N SER A 26 16.04 19.78 -9.20
CA SER A 26 15.82 18.77 -10.22
C SER A 26 16.93 17.71 -10.24
N ASP A 27 16.55 16.46 -10.48
CA ASP A 27 17.52 15.36 -10.68
C ASP A 27 18.39 15.60 -11.92
N ARG A 28 17.85 16.26 -12.93
CA ARG A 28 18.60 16.64 -14.15
C ARG A 28 19.73 17.61 -13.83
N ASP A 29 19.50 18.62 -12.97
CA ASP A 29 20.52 19.57 -12.57
C ASP A 29 21.62 18.91 -11.74
N LYS A 30 21.24 17.96 -10.87
CA LYS A 30 22.19 17.13 -10.12
C LYS A 30 23.05 16.26 -11.06
N GLU A 31 22.49 15.76 -12.15
CA GLU A 31 23.25 15.03 -13.18
C GLU A 31 24.21 15.95 -13.93
N VAL A 32 23.74 17.13 -14.34
CA VAL A 32 24.57 18.14 -15.02
C VAL A 32 25.72 18.60 -14.11
N PHE A 33 25.48 18.77 -12.81
CA PHE A 33 26.54 19.05 -11.83
C PHE A 33 27.68 18.04 -11.93
N GLY A 34 27.38 16.75 -11.99
CA GLY A 34 28.38 15.70 -12.13
C GLY A 34 29.16 15.70 -13.45
N LEU A 35 28.66 16.39 -14.49
CA LEU A 35 29.34 16.46 -15.80
C LEU A 35 30.40 17.57 -15.87
N VAL A 36 30.50 18.45 -14.87
CA VAL A 36 31.44 19.58 -14.87
C VAL A 36 32.90 19.11 -14.87
N CYS A 37 33.27 18.25 -13.92
CA CYS A 37 34.60 17.65 -13.87
C CYS A 37 34.60 16.38 -12.98
N LYS A 38 35.74 15.66 -12.94
CA LYS A 38 35.89 14.44 -12.12
C LYS A 38 35.65 14.68 -10.61
N ARG A 39 36.06 15.83 -10.07
CA ARG A 39 35.82 16.21 -8.68
C ARG A 39 34.31 16.35 -8.39
N TRP A 40 33.58 17.07 -9.23
CA TRP A 40 32.14 17.26 -9.09
C TRP A 40 31.36 15.96 -9.29
N LEU A 41 31.80 15.12 -10.24
CA LEU A 41 31.25 13.79 -10.44
C LEU A 41 31.44 12.89 -9.21
N HIS A 42 32.59 12.99 -8.54
CA HIS A 42 32.84 12.26 -7.30
C HIS A 42 31.92 12.73 -6.18
N LEU A 43 31.81 14.06 -5.99
CA LEU A 43 30.91 14.63 -4.99
C LEU A 43 29.45 14.23 -5.24
N GLN A 44 28.96 14.38 -6.47
CA GLN A 44 27.61 13.96 -6.86
C GLN A 44 27.38 12.47 -6.60
N SER A 45 28.37 11.65 -6.88
CA SER A 45 28.28 10.20 -6.67
C SER A 45 28.25 9.82 -5.20
N THR A 46 29.06 10.48 -4.36
CA THR A 46 29.09 10.20 -2.91
C THR A 46 27.87 10.73 -2.15
N GLU A 47 27.24 11.79 -2.65
CA GLU A 47 26.02 12.34 -2.03
C GLU A 47 24.73 11.68 -2.50
N ARG A 48 24.79 10.79 -3.50
CA ARG A 48 23.61 10.09 -4.01
C ARG A 48 23.05 9.14 -2.95
N LYS A 49 21.77 9.36 -2.57
CA LYS A 49 21.05 8.59 -1.54
C LYS A 49 20.18 7.50 -2.11
N LYS A 50 19.66 7.70 -3.33
CA LYS A 50 18.76 6.79 -4.02
C LYS A 50 19.34 6.31 -5.32
N LEU A 51 19.23 5.02 -5.58
CA LEU A 51 19.57 4.39 -6.85
C LEU A 51 18.43 3.47 -7.28
N SER A 52 17.99 3.65 -8.54
CA SER A 52 17.14 2.68 -9.24
C SER A 52 17.90 2.18 -10.44
N ALA A 53 18.12 0.89 -10.57
CA ALA A 53 18.91 0.34 -11.64
C ALA A 53 18.50 -1.09 -12.02
N ARG A 54 18.81 -1.45 -13.25
CA ARG A 54 18.84 -2.85 -13.71
C ARG A 54 20.29 -3.25 -13.85
N ALA A 55 20.82 -3.97 -12.86
CA ALA A 55 22.24 -4.23 -12.77
C ALA A 55 22.52 -5.70 -12.49
N GLY A 56 23.51 -6.27 -13.14
CA GLY A 56 24.06 -7.57 -12.78
C GLY A 56 25.27 -7.44 -11.82
N PRO A 57 25.85 -8.56 -11.35
CA PRO A 57 26.84 -8.57 -10.26
C PRO A 57 28.05 -7.68 -10.47
N HIS A 58 28.57 -7.65 -11.70
CA HIS A 58 29.74 -6.83 -12.03
C HIS A 58 29.43 -5.33 -11.94
N MET A 59 28.27 -4.91 -12.42
CA MET A 59 27.83 -3.53 -12.34
C MET A 59 27.53 -3.12 -10.90
N LEU A 60 26.91 -4.00 -10.11
CA LEU A 60 26.63 -3.77 -8.69
C LEU A 60 27.92 -3.50 -7.88
N ARG A 61 29.01 -4.24 -8.13
CA ARG A 61 30.30 -3.96 -7.50
C ARG A 61 30.84 -2.57 -7.86
N LYS A 62 30.75 -2.18 -9.15
CA LYS A 62 31.14 -0.83 -9.58
C LYS A 62 30.25 0.25 -9.00
N MET A 63 28.95 -0.02 -8.87
CA MET A 63 28.01 0.91 -8.25
C MET A 63 28.33 1.06 -6.75
N ALA A 64 28.56 -0.01 -6.03
CA ALA A 64 28.91 0.01 -4.61
C ALA A 64 30.19 0.81 -4.34
N SER A 65 31.24 0.62 -5.16
CA SER A 65 32.49 1.38 -5.03
C SER A 65 32.33 2.87 -5.34
N ARG A 66 31.38 3.23 -6.20
CA ARG A 66 31.13 4.62 -6.62
C ARG A 66 30.16 5.36 -5.70
N PHE A 67 29.09 4.69 -5.26
CA PHE A 67 27.97 5.27 -4.54
C PHE A 67 27.96 4.79 -3.08
N THR A 68 28.90 5.29 -2.29
CA THR A 68 29.17 4.77 -0.93
C THR A 68 28.14 5.16 0.13
N ARG A 69 27.29 6.16 -0.12
CA ARG A 69 26.28 6.69 0.82
C ARG A 69 24.83 6.41 0.40
N VAL A 70 24.60 5.39 -0.41
CA VAL A 70 23.25 5.01 -0.83
C VAL A 70 22.47 4.49 0.36
N LEU A 71 21.27 5.04 0.54
CA LEU A 71 20.31 4.64 1.57
C LEU A 71 19.15 3.83 0.99
N GLU A 72 18.81 4.07 -0.28
CA GLU A 72 17.70 3.43 -0.96
C GLU A 72 18.17 2.83 -2.28
N LEU A 73 17.97 1.54 -2.45
CA LEU A 73 18.34 0.78 -3.64
C LEU A 73 17.11 0.04 -4.18
N ASP A 74 16.67 0.44 -5.37
CA ASP A 74 15.57 -0.20 -6.08
C ASP A 74 16.12 -0.96 -7.30
N LEU A 75 16.03 -2.27 -7.23
CA LEU A 75 16.41 -3.21 -8.27
C LEU A 75 15.23 -4.09 -8.71
N SER A 76 14.02 -3.65 -8.41
CA SER A 76 12.78 -4.33 -8.75
C SER A 76 12.64 -4.55 -10.25
N GLN A 77 11.92 -5.60 -10.62
CA GLN A 77 11.66 -5.94 -12.01
C GLN A 77 10.20 -5.72 -12.38
N SER A 78 9.96 -5.29 -13.61
CA SER A 78 8.61 -5.19 -14.15
C SER A 78 7.98 -6.58 -14.27
N VAL A 79 6.71 -6.70 -13.90
CA VAL A 79 5.90 -7.93 -14.02
C VAL A 79 5.92 -8.48 -15.45
N SER A 80 5.91 -7.59 -16.46
CA SER A 80 5.93 -7.96 -17.88
C SER A 80 7.23 -8.66 -18.34
N ARG A 81 8.31 -8.59 -17.54
CA ARG A 81 9.60 -9.25 -17.81
C ARG A 81 9.84 -10.51 -16.96
N SER A 82 8.78 -11.17 -16.58
CA SER A 82 8.81 -12.31 -15.67
C SER A 82 9.62 -13.54 -16.15
N PHE A 83 10.12 -13.55 -17.37
CA PHE A 83 10.96 -14.61 -17.92
C PHE A 83 12.43 -14.53 -17.51
N TYR A 84 12.91 -13.37 -17.05
CA TYR A 84 14.28 -13.22 -16.57
C TYR A 84 14.35 -13.44 -15.06
N PRO A 85 15.36 -14.16 -14.53
CA PRO A 85 15.49 -14.45 -13.11
C PRO A 85 15.68 -13.16 -12.26
N GLY A 86 16.08 -12.07 -12.86
CA GLY A 86 16.44 -10.84 -12.17
C GLY A 86 17.72 -11.00 -11.37
N LEU A 87 17.73 -10.43 -10.17
CA LEU A 87 18.81 -10.61 -9.22
C LEU A 87 18.87 -12.07 -8.74
N THR A 88 20.07 -12.48 -8.38
CA THR A 88 20.40 -13.78 -7.80
C THR A 88 20.98 -13.62 -6.39
N ASP A 89 21.20 -14.73 -5.69
CA ASP A 89 21.80 -14.71 -4.36
C ASP A 89 23.21 -14.09 -4.38
N SER A 90 23.99 -14.29 -5.45
CA SER A 90 25.31 -13.66 -5.59
C SER A 90 25.24 -12.15 -5.73
N ASP A 91 24.17 -11.63 -6.31
CA ASP A 91 23.93 -10.18 -6.40
C ASP A 91 23.60 -9.62 -5.03
N LEU A 92 22.75 -10.30 -4.26
CA LEU A 92 22.43 -9.88 -2.88
C LEU A 92 23.65 -9.92 -1.97
N ALA A 93 24.54 -10.90 -2.12
CA ALA A 93 25.80 -10.92 -1.39
C ALA A 93 26.67 -9.69 -1.73
N VAL A 94 26.76 -9.29 -2.99
CA VAL A 94 27.47 -8.06 -3.41
C VAL A 94 26.82 -6.81 -2.85
N ILE A 95 25.49 -6.74 -2.80
CA ILE A 95 24.75 -5.63 -2.20
C ILE A 95 25.03 -5.56 -0.70
N ALA A 96 24.91 -6.67 -0.01
CA ALA A 96 25.12 -6.77 1.43
C ALA A 96 26.54 -6.40 1.85
N ASP A 97 27.53 -6.70 0.99
CA ASP A 97 28.93 -6.34 1.23
C ASP A 97 29.24 -4.87 0.86
N GLY A 98 28.66 -4.35 -0.20
CA GLY A 98 29.04 -3.07 -0.77
C GLY A 98 28.23 -1.84 -0.32
N PHE A 99 26.97 -2.03 0.13
CA PHE A 99 26.07 -0.91 0.46
C PHE A 99 25.72 -0.87 1.95
N LYS A 100 26.74 -0.71 2.81
CA LYS A 100 26.60 -0.81 4.29
C LYS A 100 25.66 0.22 4.93
N CYS A 101 25.37 1.32 4.26
CA CYS A 101 24.44 2.37 4.76
C CYS A 101 23.00 2.15 4.35
N LEU A 102 22.68 1.05 3.66
CA LEU A 102 21.36 0.83 3.05
C LEU A 102 20.28 0.71 4.13
N ARG A 103 19.19 1.45 3.90
CA ARG A 103 17.98 1.43 4.73
C ARG A 103 16.77 0.88 4.01
N VAL A 104 16.73 1.03 2.68
CA VAL A 104 15.61 0.57 1.85
C VAL A 104 16.16 -0.29 0.71
N LEU A 105 15.69 -1.52 0.62
CA LEU A 105 16.02 -2.46 -0.45
C LEU A 105 14.74 -2.98 -1.10
N ASN A 106 14.56 -2.66 -2.38
CA ASN A 106 13.48 -3.21 -3.20
C ASN A 106 14.05 -4.16 -4.26
N VAL A 107 13.67 -5.43 -4.15
CA VAL A 107 14.05 -6.49 -5.10
C VAL A 107 12.82 -7.25 -5.60
N GLN A 108 11.69 -6.58 -5.64
CA GLN A 108 10.42 -7.13 -6.09
C GLN A 108 10.53 -7.81 -7.46
N ASN A 109 9.84 -8.92 -7.65
CA ASN A 109 9.81 -9.73 -8.88
C ASN A 109 11.14 -10.40 -9.26
N CYS A 110 12.15 -10.42 -8.38
CA CYS A 110 13.43 -11.07 -8.64
C CYS A 110 13.35 -12.58 -8.33
N LYS A 111 12.99 -13.39 -9.31
CA LYS A 111 12.76 -14.85 -9.17
C LYS A 111 14.04 -15.68 -8.94
N GLY A 112 15.21 -15.07 -9.10
CA GLY A 112 16.52 -15.71 -8.86
C GLY A 112 16.93 -15.75 -7.40
N ILE A 113 16.25 -14.99 -6.52
CA ILE A 113 16.56 -14.88 -5.10
C ILE A 113 16.00 -16.09 -4.33
N THR A 114 16.83 -16.64 -3.43
CA THR A 114 16.47 -17.71 -2.50
C THR A 114 16.82 -17.31 -1.06
N ASP A 115 16.59 -18.21 -0.12
CA ASP A 115 16.94 -18.03 1.29
C ASP A 115 18.41 -17.69 1.52
N LYS A 116 19.30 -18.16 0.65
CA LYS A 116 20.75 -17.84 0.73
C LYS A 116 21.03 -16.35 0.49
N GLY A 117 20.34 -15.77 -0.49
CA GLY A 117 20.45 -14.34 -0.75
C GLY A 117 19.96 -13.50 0.42
N LEU A 118 18.81 -13.86 1.01
CA LEU A 118 18.29 -13.18 2.19
C LEU A 118 19.20 -13.33 3.41
N ALA A 119 19.81 -14.49 3.61
CA ALA A 119 20.80 -14.67 4.68
C ALA A 119 22.00 -13.73 4.52
N SER A 120 22.44 -13.44 3.27
CA SER A 120 23.46 -12.44 3.01
C SER A 120 22.97 -11.02 3.37
N VAL A 121 21.72 -10.70 3.08
CA VAL A 121 21.12 -9.40 3.47
C VAL A 121 21.11 -9.26 5.00
N GLY A 122 20.61 -10.26 5.73
CA GLY A 122 20.57 -10.24 7.20
C GLY A 122 21.96 -10.11 7.83
N SER A 123 22.97 -10.80 7.28
CA SER A 123 24.34 -10.71 7.81
C SER A 123 25.07 -9.41 7.48
N GLY A 124 24.66 -8.68 6.42
CA GLY A 124 25.42 -7.54 5.90
C GLY A 124 24.75 -6.17 6.03
N LEU A 125 23.44 -6.08 6.25
CA LEU A 125 22.66 -4.83 6.21
C LEU A 125 21.87 -4.57 7.50
N SER A 126 22.57 -4.53 8.65
CA SER A 126 21.96 -4.37 9.98
C SER A 126 21.15 -3.08 10.16
N SER A 127 21.34 -2.06 9.33
CA SER A 127 20.59 -0.79 9.35
C SER A 127 19.35 -0.79 8.44
N LEU A 128 18.97 -1.94 7.87
CA LEU A 128 17.86 -2.03 6.95
C LEU A 128 16.52 -1.78 7.67
N GLN A 129 15.74 -0.86 7.14
CA GLN A 129 14.44 -0.44 7.69
C GLN A 129 13.26 -0.86 6.80
N SER A 130 13.51 -1.04 5.51
CA SER A 130 12.48 -1.44 4.55
C SER A 130 13.02 -2.49 3.58
N LEU A 131 12.29 -3.58 3.45
CA LEU A 131 12.60 -4.67 2.53
C LEU A 131 11.37 -5.06 1.73
N ASP A 132 11.46 -4.98 0.41
CA ASP A 132 10.44 -5.54 -0.49
C ASP A 132 11.03 -6.71 -1.31
N VAL A 133 10.54 -7.89 -1.03
CA VAL A 133 10.84 -9.14 -1.73
C VAL A 133 9.59 -9.75 -2.38
N SER A 134 8.61 -8.93 -2.67
CA SER A 134 7.36 -9.36 -3.28
C SER A 134 7.58 -10.14 -4.56
N ASN A 135 6.85 -11.24 -4.72
CA ASN A 135 6.95 -12.17 -5.85
C ASN A 135 8.33 -12.87 -6.02
N CYS A 136 9.15 -12.89 -4.98
CA CYS A 136 10.34 -13.75 -4.94
C CYS A 136 9.94 -15.17 -4.52
N ASN A 137 9.45 -15.95 -5.47
CA ASN A 137 8.70 -17.19 -5.27
C ASN A 137 9.48 -18.38 -4.69
N LYS A 138 10.78 -18.23 -4.42
CA LYS A 138 11.64 -19.29 -3.85
C LYS A 138 11.96 -19.08 -2.37
N LEU A 139 11.44 -17.98 -1.80
CA LEU A 139 11.67 -17.63 -0.39
C LEU A 139 10.81 -18.49 0.52
N THR A 140 11.40 -18.91 1.63
CA THR A 140 10.76 -19.65 2.71
C THR A 140 10.96 -18.93 4.05
N ASP A 141 10.38 -19.48 5.12
CA ASP A 141 10.56 -18.99 6.49
C ASP A 141 12.05 -18.93 6.90
N LYS A 142 12.88 -19.82 6.37
CA LYS A 142 14.30 -19.86 6.69
C LYS A 142 15.04 -18.60 6.24
N GLY A 143 14.80 -18.13 5.03
CA GLY A 143 15.41 -16.89 4.53
C GLY A 143 14.92 -15.67 5.28
N LEU A 144 13.61 -15.62 5.57
CA LEU A 144 13.00 -14.52 6.32
C LEU A 144 13.51 -14.46 7.76
N SER A 145 13.61 -15.60 8.46
CA SER A 145 14.18 -15.66 9.81
C SER A 145 15.59 -15.08 9.84
N ALA A 146 16.45 -15.43 8.87
CA ALA A 146 17.81 -14.91 8.79
C ALA A 146 17.86 -13.38 8.57
N VAL A 147 16.93 -12.86 7.76
CA VAL A 147 16.84 -11.39 7.55
C VAL A 147 16.37 -10.67 8.81
N VAL A 148 15.26 -11.10 9.41
CA VAL A 148 14.70 -10.38 10.57
C VAL A 148 15.58 -10.47 11.80
N GLU A 149 16.33 -11.56 11.96
CA GLU A 149 17.36 -11.68 12.99
C GLU A 149 18.52 -10.69 12.80
N GLY A 150 18.93 -10.46 11.55
CA GLY A 150 20.02 -9.56 11.21
C GLY A 150 19.62 -8.08 11.03
N CYS A 151 18.33 -7.79 10.89
CA CYS A 151 17.81 -6.46 10.60
C CYS A 151 16.71 -6.06 11.62
N PRO A 152 17.05 -5.81 12.90
CA PRO A 152 16.06 -5.56 13.96
C PRO A 152 15.31 -4.22 13.81
N ASP A 153 15.86 -3.30 13.01
CA ASP A 153 15.26 -1.97 12.77
C ASP A 153 14.22 -1.98 11.63
N LEU A 154 13.83 -3.15 11.14
CA LEU A 154 12.81 -3.27 10.08
C LEU A 154 11.48 -2.67 10.54
N ARG A 155 10.96 -1.76 9.71
CA ARG A 155 9.65 -1.10 9.85
C ARG A 155 8.69 -1.48 8.73
N VAL A 156 9.22 -1.78 7.54
CA VAL A 156 8.46 -2.12 6.34
C VAL A 156 8.96 -3.45 5.80
N LEU A 157 8.05 -4.41 5.63
CA LEU A 157 8.36 -5.73 5.05
C LEU A 157 7.26 -6.18 4.10
N HIS A 158 7.57 -6.28 2.81
CA HIS A 158 6.63 -6.73 1.80
C HIS A 158 7.01 -8.12 1.26
N LEU A 159 6.09 -9.06 1.42
CA LEU A 159 6.20 -10.48 1.07
C LEU A 159 5.11 -10.92 0.09
N THR A 160 4.46 -9.97 -0.59
CA THR A 160 3.36 -10.27 -1.54
C THR A 160 3.73 -11.40 -2.48
N GLY A 161 2.89 -12.45 -2.55
CA GLY A 161 3.11 -13.60 -3.44
C GLY A 161 4.20 -14.57 -3.02
N CYS A 162 4.81 -14.42 -1.85
CA CYS A 162 5.77 -15.38 -1.30
C CYS A 162 5.04 -16.61 -0.74
N ARG A 163 4.66 -17.54 -1.61
CA ARG A 163 3.73 -18.67 -1.32
C ARG A 163 4.26 -19.73 -0.36
N PHE A 164 5.55 -19.73 -0.05
CA PHE A 164 6.16 -20.70 0.87
C PHE A 164 6.37 -20.13 2.27
N VAL A 165 6.02 -18.87 2.47
CA VAL A 165 6.01 -18.21 3.78
C VAL A 165 4.84 -18.74 4.59
N THR A 166 5.09 -19.10 5.86
CA THR A 166 4.13 -19.66 6.81
C THR A 166 4.10 -18.87 8.12
N ASP A 167 3.32 -19.33 9.09
CA ASP A 167 3.25 -18.74 10.42
C ASP A 167 4.61 -18.69 11.15
N GLU A 168 5.55 -19.59 10.83
CA GLU A 168 6.89 -19.54 11.41
C GLU A 168 7.66 -18.28 11.05
N ALA A 169 7.45 -17.70 9.85
CA ALA A 169 8.02 -16.40 9.51
C ALA A 169 7.43 -15.29 10.37
N LEU A 170 6.12 -15.28 10.61
CA LEU A 170 5.46 -14.26 11.45
C LEU A 170 5.94 -14.34 12.89
N LYS A 171 6.17 -15.55 13.40
CA LYS A 171 6.75 -15.79 14.71
C LYS A 171 8.21 -15.30 14.82
N ALA A 172 9.00 -15.44 13.77
CA ALA A 172 10.34 -14.89 13.71
C ALA A 172 10.31 -13.35 13.68
N ILE A 173 9.42 -12.75 12.86
CA ILE A 173 9.21 -11.30 12.79
C ILE A 173 8.84 -10.75 14.16
N SER A 174 7.91 -11.38 14.86
CA SER A 174 7.47 -11.00 16.21
C SER A 174 8.62 -10.93 17.22
N ARG A 175 9.58 -11.83 17.12
CA ARG A 175 10.73 -11.89 18.03
C ARG A 175 11.80 -10.84 17.76
N HIS A 176 11.99 -10.47 16.51
CA HIS A 176 13.17 -9.70 16.09
C HIS A 176 12.85 -8.29 15.60
N CYS A 177 11.60 -8.00 15.17
CA CYS A 177 11.22 -6.71 14.59
C CYS A 177 10.06 -6.04 15.34
N PRO A 178 10.25 -5.62 16.61
CA PRO A 178 9.16 -5.04 17.42
C PRO A 178 8.64 -3.70 16.88
N ASN A 179 9.44 -3.01 16.06
CA ASN A 179 9.10 -1.72 15.47
C ASN A 179 8.46 -1.83 14.08
N LEU A 180 7.98 -3.02 13.69
CA LEU A 180 7.34 -3.22 12.38
C LEU A 180 6.03 -2.41 12.31
N GLU A 181 5.91 -1.59 11.26
CA GLU A 181 4.78 -0.70 11.02
C GLU A 181 3.95 -1.10 9.79
N ASP A 182 4.60 -1.63 8.77
CA ASP A 182 3.99 -1.95 7.47
C ASP A 182 4.35 -3.38 7.05
N LEU A 183 3.33 -4.22 6.90
CA LEU A 183 3.49 -5.63 6.52
C LEU A 183 2.59 -6.01 5.35
N GLY A 184 3.19 -6.37 4.23
CA GLY A 184 2.51 -6.86 3.04
C GLY A 184 2.58 -8.38 2.92
N LEU A 185 1.45 -9.07 3.07
CA LEU A 185 1.32 -10.53 2.99
C LEU A 185 0.35 -10.98 1.87
N HIS A 186 0.00 -10.10 0.94
CA HIS A 186 -0.96 -10.43 -0.13
C HIS A 186 -0.59 -11.75 -0.83
N ARG A 187 -1.54 -12.69 -0.91
CA ARG A 187 -1.34 -14.04 -1.48
C ARG A 187 -0.36 -14.96 -0.72
N CYS A 188 -0.07 -14.69 0.54
CA CYS A 188 0.63 -15.62 1.42
C CYS A 188 -0.36 -16.63 2.00
N THR A 189 -0.82 -17.58 1.18
CA THR A 189 -1.96 -18.46 1.48
C THR A 189 -1.71 -19.49 2.60
N LYS A 190 -0.48 -19.60 3.09
CA LYS A 190 -0.14 -20.47 4.23
C LYS A 190 -0.16 -19.77 5.58
N ILE A 191 -0.39 -18.47 5.60
CA ILE A 191 -0.59 -17.70 6.83
C ILE A 191 -1.98 -18.00 7.37
N THR A 192 -2.07 -18.21 8.69
CA THR A 192 -3.30 -18.52 9.41
C THR A 192 -3.54 -17.56 10.58
N ASP A 193 -4.64 -17.75 11.31
CA ASP A 193 -4.94 -17.01 12.54
C ASP A 193 -3.84 -17.15 13.60
N SER A 194 -3.25 -18.35 13.70
CA SER A 194 -2.14 -18.59 14.64
C SER A 194 -0.94 -17.71 14.33
N GLY A 195 -0.59 -17.58 13.03
CA GLY A 195 0.50 -16.70 12.62
C GLY A 195 0.27 -15.24 12.95
N LEU A 196 -0.95 -14.73 12.73
CA LEU A 196 -1.29 -13.36 13.13
C LEU A 196 -1.26 -13.17 14.65
N ALA A 197 -1.75 -14.14 15.42
CA ALA A 197 -1.66 -14.10 16.88
C ALA A 197 -0.20 -14.10 17.36
N ASP A 198 0.66 -14.93 16.76
CA ASP A 198 2.09 -14.93 17.07
C ASP A 198 2.78 -13.61 16.69
N LEU A 199 2.43 -13.02 15.53
CA LEU A 199 2.96 -11.73 15.08
C LEU A 199 2.72 -10.62 16.12
N VAL A 200 1.50 -10.51 16.60
CA VAL A 200 1.11 -9.42 17.50
C VAL A 200 1.56 -9.62 18.95
N ASN A 201 2.19 -10.73 19.28
CA ASN A 201 2.86 -10.90 20.58
C ASN A 201 4.10 -9.99 20.73
N GLY A 202 4.72 -9.58 19.61
CA GLY A 202 5.90 -8.71 19.63
C GLY A 202 5.75 -7.42 18.79
N CYS A 203 4.85 -7.42 17.79
CA CYS A 203 4.65 -6.28 16.89
C CYS A 203 3.36 -5.53 17.23
N HIS A 204 3.44 -4.48 18.04
CA HIS A 204 2.29 -3.69 18.49
C HIS A 204 2.10 -2.38 17.72
N HIS A 205 3.01 -2.06 16.80
CA HIS A 205 3.02 -0.78 16.09
C HIS A 205 2.56 -0.88 14.63
N ILE A 206 1.92 -1.99 14.25
CA ILE A 206 1.45 -2.20 12.88
C ILE A 206 0.39 -1.16 12.55
N ARG A 207 0.66 -0.39 11.49
CA ARG A 207 -0.19 0.66 10.93
C ARG A 207 -0.87 0.21 9.65
N PHE A 208 -0.14 -0.56 8.85
CA PHE A 208 -0.60 -1.09 7.58
C PHE A 208 -0.40 -2.61 7.56
N LEU A 209 -1.50 -3.33 7.27
CA LEU A 209 -1.45 -4.76 7.02
C LEU A 209 -2.24 -5.09 5.75
N ASP A 210 -1.56 -5.74 4.79
CA ASP A 210 -2.20 -6.29 3.59
C ASP A 210 -2.17 -7.82 3.65
N ILE A 211 -3.30 -8.42 3.92
CA ILE A 211 -3.53 -9.88 3.90
C ILE A 211 -4.51 -10.30 2.79
N ASN A 212 -4.68 -9.48 1.77
CA ASN A 212 -5.53 -9.83 0.64
C ASN A 212 -5.19 -11.24 0.13
N LYS A 213 -6.22 -12.06 -0.09
CA LYS A 213 -6.10 -13.45 -0.57
C LYS A 213 -5.33 -14.40 0.38
N CYS A 214 -5.25 -14.07 1.66
CA CYS A 214 -4.81 -15.00 2.71
C CYS A 214 -6.00 -15.84 3.19
N SER A 215 -6.42 -16.80 2.41
CA SER A 215 -7.67 -17.58 2.59
C SER A 215 -7.76 -18.39 3.88
N ASN A 216 -6.66 -18.52 4.63
CA ASN A 216 -6.63 -19.23 5.90
C ASN A 216 -6.69 -18.31 7.14
N VAL A 217 -6.73 -17.00 6.94
CA VAL A 217 -7.00 -16.02 7.99
C VAL A 217 -8.50 -15.84 8.15
N GLY A 218 -8.96 -15.81 9.39
CA GLY A 218 -10.34 -15.63 9.78
C GLY A 218 -10.50 -14.66 10.97
N ASP A 219 -11.63 -14.76 11.65
CA ASP A 219 -12.02 -13.85 12.72
C ASP A 219 -11.04 -13.79 13.88
N THR A 220 -10.51 -14.94 14.30
CA THR A 220 -9.64 -15.03 15.47
C THR A 220 -8.32 -14.28 15.25
N GLY A 221 -7.73 -14.38 14.05
CA GLY A 221 -6.51 -13.67 13.69
C GLY A 221 -6.72 -12.16 13.66
N ILE A 222 -7.82 -11.71 13.05
CA ILE A 222 -8.16 -10.27 12.96
C ILE A 222 -8.50 -9.71 14.36
N SER A 223 -9.22 -10.47 15.19
CA SER A 223 -9.54 -10.04 16.56
C SER A 223 -8.27 -9.89 17.42
N SER A 224 -7.29 -10.77 17.25
CA SER A 224 -5.99 -10.66 17.92
C SER A 224 -5.22 -9.42 17.47
N LEU A 225 -5.18 -9.16 16.16
CA LEU A 225 -4.59 -7.96 15.58
C LEU A 225 -5.26 -6.68 16.10
N ALA A 226 -6.58 -6.62 16.04
CA ALA A 226 -7.36 -5.46 16.46
C ALA A 226 -7.10 -5.08 17.94
N LYS A 227 -6.99 -6.08 18.79
CA LYS A 227 -6.65 -5.89 20.22
C LYS A 227 -5.25 -5.33 20.42
N ALA A 228 -4.25 -5.95 19.79
CA ALA A 228 -2.85 -5.64 20.03
C ALA A 228 -2.42 -4.32 19.35
N CYS A 229 -2.98 -4.01 18.17
CA CYS A 229 -2.64 -2.83 17.37
C CYS A 229 -3.74 -1.75 17.42
N SER A 230 -4.51 -1.70 18.49
CA SER A 230 -5.71 -0.86 18.65
C SER A 230 -5.45 0.64 18.43
N SER A 231 -4.31 1.15 18.81
CA SER A 231 -3.93 2.57 18.66
C SER A 231 -3.18 2.86 17.37
N SER A 232 -2.57 1.86 16.74
CA SER A 232 -1.65 2.03 15.61
C SER A 232 -2.28 1.70 14.26
N LEU A 233 -3.20 0.73 14.18
CA LEU A 233 -3.76 0.23 12.93
C LEU A 233 -4.58 1.30 12.21
N LYS A 234 -4.14 1.64 10.99
CA LYS A 234 -4.76 2.64 10.11
C LYS A 234 -5.30 2.04 8.83
N THR A 235 -4.60 1.06 8.29
CA THR A 235 -4.97 0.42 7.02
C THR A 235 -4.97 -1.09 7.18
N LEU A 236 -6.12 -1.69 6.89
CA LEU A 236 -6.26 -3.15 6.83
C LEU A 236 -6.88 -3.54 5.48
N LYS A 237 -6.15 -4.37 4.74
CA LYS A 237 -6.60 -4.93 3.46
C LYS A 237 -6.75 -6.44 3.60
N MET A 238 -7.97 -6.96 3.41
CA MET A 238 -8.29 -8.39 3.56
C MET A 238 -9.29 -8.90 2.51
N LEU A 239 -9.15 -8.36 1.27
CA LEU A 239 -9.93 -8.81 0.11
C LEU A 239 -9.77 -10.33 -0.08
N ASP A 240 -10.88 -11.02 -0.36
CA ASP A 240 -10.91 -12.48 -0.60
C ASP A 240 -10.41 -13.34 0.57
N CYS A 241 -10.53 -12.85 1.82
CA CYS A 241 -10.30 -13.64 3.04
C CYS A 241 -11.62 -14.26 3.51
N TYR A 242 -12.05 -15.34 2.86
CA TYR A 242 -13.41 -15.91 2.99
C TYR A 242 -13.78 -16.49 4.35
N LYS A 243 -12.84 -16.56 5.30
CA LYS A 243 -13.08 -17.02 6.69
C LYS A 243 -13.32 -15.86 7.66
N VAL A 244 -13.26 -14.63 7.17
CA VAL A 244 -13.52 -13.41 7.96
C VAL A 244 -14.99 -13.09 7.90
N GLY A 245 -15.60 -12.86 9.07
CA GLY A 245 -17.01 -12.55 9.24
C GLY A 245 -17.24 -11.40 10.22
N ASP A 246 -18.43 -11.40 10.81
CA ASP A 246 -18.90 -10.35 11.72
C ASP A 246 -18.01 -10.17 12.96
N GLU A 247 -17.48 -11.26 13.53
CA GLU A 247 -16.68 -11.18 14.75
C GLU A 247 -15.40 -10.34 14.54
N ALA A 248 -14.76 -10.46 13.36
CA ALA A 248 -13.62 -9.63 13.00
C ALA A 248 -14.00 -8.15 12.91
N ILE A 249 -15.10 -7.83 12.20
CA ILE A 249 -15.55 -6.44 12.01
C ILE A 249 -15.94 -5.82 13.35
N LEU A 250 -16.66 -6.55 14.19
CA LEU A 250 -17.02 -6.10 15.56
C LEU A 250 -15.78 -5.88 16.43
N SER A 251 -14.75 -6.71 16.28
CA SER A 251 -13.48 -6.52 16.98
C SER A 251 -12.75 -5.25 16.48
N LEU A 252 -12.71 -4.99 15.19
CA LEU A 252 -12.18 -3.74 14.63
C LEU A 252 -12.97 -2.54 15.15
N ALA A 253 -14.30 -2.60 15.12
CA ALA A 253 -15.17 -1.56 15.66
C ALA A 253 -14.91 -1.29 17.14
N LYS A 254 -14.67 -2.32 17.93
CA LYS A 254 -14.40 -2.20 19.36
C LYS A 254 -13.06 -1.56 19.66
N PHE A 255 -12.00 -1.95 18.98
CA PHE A 255 -10.62 -1.63 19.35
C PHE A 255 -9.96 -0.59 18.46
N CYS A 256 -10.20 -0.57 17.13
CA CYS A 256 -9.45 0.23 16.16
C CYS A 256 -10.15 1.54 15.77
N LYS A 257 -10.20 2.51 16.70
CA LYS A 257 -10.89 3.80 16.47
C LYS A 257 -10.20 4.73 15.48
N ASN A 258 -8.93 4.43 15.13
CA ASN A 258 -8.10 5.23 14.24
C ASN A 258 -8.01 4.61 12.82
N LEU A 259 -8.89 3.65 12.51
CA LEU A 259 -8.87 2.99 11.20
C LEU A 259 -9.28 3.97 10.10
N GLU A 260 -8.39 4.19 9.14
CA GLU A 260 -8.57 5.13 8.03
C GLU A 260 -8.98 4.43 6.74
N THR A 261 -8.46 3.22 6.50
CA THR A 261 -8.74 2.44 5.28
C THR A 261 -9.07 1.00 5.63
N LEU A 262 -10.22 0.54 5.16
CA LEU A 262 -10.65 -0.85 5.28
C LEU A 262 -11.05 -1.40 3.92
N ILE A 263 -10.39 -2.49 3.50
CA ILE A 263 -10.71 -3.21 2.27
C ILE A 263 -11.19 -4.61 2.65
N ILE A 264 -12.49 -4.85 2.45
CA ILE A 264 -13.21 -6.08 2.73
C ILE A 264 -14.03 -6.43 1.50
N GLY A 265 -13.55 -7.24 0.63
CA GLY A 265 -14.32 -7.60 -0.56
C GLY A 265 -14.48 -9.12 -0.65
N GLY A 266 -15.61 -9.55 -1.24
CA GLY A 266 -15.91 -10.97 -1.43
C GLY A 266 -16.37 -11.69 -0.15
N PHE A 267 -16.77 -10.98 0.87
CA PHE A 267 -17.23 -11.57 2.14
C PHE A 267 -18.71 -11.94 2.09
N ARG A 268 -19.02 -13.14 2.59
CA ARG A 268 -20.40 -13.65 2.63
C ARG A 268 -21.05 -13.55 4.01
N ASP A 269 -20.24 -13.50 5.05
CA ASP A 269 -20.66 -13.60 6.45
C ASP A 269 -20.53 -12.28 7.21
N ILE A 270 -20.58 -11.14 6.49
CA ILE A 270 -20.63 -9.81 7.08
C ILE A 270 -22.04 -9.27 6.97
N SER A 271 -22.60 -8.85 8.11
CA SER A 271 -23.94 -8.29 8.25
C SER A 271 -23.93 -6.77 8.31
N ASP A 272 -25.11 -6.18 8.09
CA ASP A 272 -25.32 -4.75 8.29
C ASP A 272 -25.00 -4.30 9.72
N GLU A 273 -25.26 -5.12 10.73
CA GLU A 273 -25.06 -4.76 12.14
C GLU A 273 -23.57 -4.57 12.46
N SER A 274 -22.71 -5.45 11.96
CA SER A 274 -21.26 -5.31 12.16
C SER A 274 -20.72 -4.06 11.45
N MET A 275 -21.19 -3.77 10.23
CA MET A 275 -20.77 -2.60 9.46
C MET A 275 -21.27 -1.28 10.07
N LYS A 276 -22.49 -1.22 10.61
CA LYS A 276 -22.99 -0.07 11.37
C LYS A 276 -22.16 0.18 12.62
N SER A 277 -21.83 -0.88 13.36
CA SER A 277 -20.97 -0.78 14.53
C SER A 277 -19.61 -0.20 14.19
N LEU A 278 -19.03 -0.60 13.04
CA LEU A 278 -17.79 -0.05 12.53
C LEU A 278 -17.91 1.42 12.15
N ALA A 279 -18.96 1.79 11.38
CA ALA A 279 -19.21 3.16 10.94
C ALA A 279 -19.31 4.13 12.12
N ILE A 280 -20.10 3.78 13.14
CA ILE A 280 -20.25 4.58 14.36
C ILE A 280 -18.93 4.70 15.12
N SER A 281 -18.14 3.61 15.17
CA SER A 281 -16.90 3.56 15.94
C SER A 281 -15.76 4.33 15.27
N CYS A 282 -15.70 4.31 13.94
CA CYS A 282 -14.65 4.94 13.14
C CYS A 282 -15.13 6.23 12.44
N LYS A 283 -16.20 6.86 12.95
CA LYS A 283 -16.87 7.99 12.30
C LYS A 283 -15.94 9.15 11.92
N ASN A 284 -14.92 9.43 12.76
CA ASN A 284 -13.98 10.53 12.56
C ASN A 284 -12.67 10.09 11.87
N SER A 285 -12.48 8.80 11.61
CA SER A 285 -11.21 8.29 11.09
C SER A 285 -11.33 7.63 9.72
N LEU A 286 -12.46 6.98 9.42
CA LEU A 286 -12.62 6.21 8.19
C LEU A 286 -12.69 7.13 6.98
N LYS A 287 -11.77 6.91 6.03
CA LYS A 287 -11.63 7.68 4.78
C LYS A 287 -11.93 6.84 3.56
N ASN A 288 -11.47 5.60 3.57
CA ASN A 288 -11.58 4.70 2.42
C ASN A 288 -12.21 3.38 2.85
N LEU A 289 -13.33 3.05 2.24
CA LEU A 289 -14.02 1.78 2.48
C LEU A 289 -14.28 1.07 1.16
N ARG A 290 -13.76 -0.16 1.02
CA ARG A 290 -14.07 -1.05 -0.08
C ARG A 290 -14.74 -2.30 0.48
N MET A 291 -15.97 -2.57 0.02
CA MET A 291 -16.77 -3.73 0.42
C MET A 291 -17.47 -4.36 -0.80
N ASN A 292 -16.76 -4.38 -1.92
CA ASN A 292 -17.25 -4.98 -3.16
C ASN A 292 -17.50 -6.49 -3.01
N TRP A 293 -18.53 -7.01 -3.69
CA TRP A 293 -18.96 -8.41 -3.60
C TRP A 293 -19.39 -8.86 -2.19
N CYS A 294 -19.82 -7.94 -1.34
CA CYS A 294 -20.39 -8.27 -0.03
C CYS A 294 -21.91 -8.41 -0.18
N LEU A 295 -22.38 -9.65 -0.36
CA LEU A 295 -23.76 -9.94 -0.79
C LEU A 295 -24.82 -9.69 0.29
N ASN A 296 -24.44 -9.63 1.58
CA ASN A 296 -25.36 -9.39 2.70
C ASN A 296 -25.38 -7.93 3.16
N ILE A 297 -24.69 -7.04 2.45
CA ILE A 297 -24.70 -5.60 2.73
C ILE A 297 -25.90 -4.99 2.02
N SER A 298 -26.73 -4.27 2.80
CA SER A 298 -27.93 -3.61 2.30
C SER A 298 -27.89 -2.08 2.48
N ASP A 299 -29.01 -1.42 2.16
CA ASP A 299 -29.20 0.01 2.36
C ASP A 299 -28.91 0.47 3.78
N SER A 300 -29.18 -0.37 4.74
CA SER A 300 -29.07 -0.06 6.16
C SER A 300 -27.63 0.25 6.60
N SER A 301 -26.66 -0.52 6.16
CA SER A 301 -25.24 -0.27 6.46
C SER A 301 -24.68 0.87 5.63
N LEU A 302 -24.96 0.93 4.32
CA LEU A 302 -24.46 1.99 3.46
C LEU A 302 -24.96 3.37 3.91
N SER A 303 -26.26 3.48 4.21
CA SER A 303 -26.85 4.71 4.76
C SER A 303 -26.16 5.12 6.06
N CYS A 304 -25.92 4.18 6.99
CA CYS A 304 -25.22 4.46 8.23
C CYS A 304 -23.78 4.95 7.99
N ILE A 305 -23.06 4.33 7.05
CA ILE A 305 -21.69 4.72 6.68
C ILE A 305 -21.66 6.14 6.12
N LEU A 306 -22.54 6.45 5.15
CA LEU A 306 -22.61 7.77 4.52
C LEU A 306 -23.03 8.88 5.48
N THR A 307 -23.86 8.56 6.48
CA THR A 307 -24.36 9.56 7.43
C THR A 307 -23.46 9.78 8.64
N HIS A 308 -22.62 8.81 9.03
CA HIS A 308 -21.81 8.92 10.23
C HIS A 308 -20.32 9.13 9.96
N CYS A 309 -19.78 8.63 8.84
CA CYS A 309 -18.34 8.75 8.55
C CYS A 309 -18.02 10.12 7.92
N GLU A 310 -17.74 11.12 8.76
CA GLU A 310 -17.58 12.52 8.37
C GLU A 310 -16.39 12.77 7.42
N ASN A 311 -15.34 11.94 7.49
CA ASN A 311 -14.12 12.06 6.69
C ASN A 311 -14.05 11.07 5.52
N LEU A 312 -15.18 10.51 5.11
CA LEU A 312 -15.22 9.49 4.07
C LEU A 312 -14.93 10.10 2.69
N GLU A 313 -13.84 9.66 2.06
CA GLU A 313 -13.38 10.16 0.76
C GLU A 313 -13.65 9.17 -0.38
N ALA A 314 -13.66 7.87 -0.08
CA ALA A 314 -13.85 6.84 -1.11
C ALA A 314 -14.69 5.67 -0.62
N VAL A 315 -15.65 5.27 -1.45
CA VAL A 315 -16.50 4.09 -1.22
C VAL A 315 -16.56 3.25 -2.49
N ASP A 316 -16.37 1.94 -2.32
CA ASP A 316 -16.53 0.95 -3.38
C ASP A 316 -17.46 -0.16 -2.88
N ILE A 317 -18.65 -0.23 -3.49
CA ILE A 317 -19.70 -1.23 -3.26
C ILE A 317 -20.02 -2.01 -4.53
N GLU A 318 -19.06 -2.11 -5.43
CA GLU A 318 -19.23 -2.89 -6.67
C GLU A 318 -19.83 -4.27 -6.38
N CYS A 319 -20.83 -4.68 -7.15
CA CYS A 319 -21.50 -5.98 -7.00
C CYS A 319 -22.18 -6.22 -5.63
N CYS A 320 -22.63 -5.17 -4.93
CA CYS A 320 -23.51 -5.30 -3.78
C CYS A 320 -24.96 -5.29 -4.25
N GLU A 321 -25.54 -6.47 -4.48
CA GLU A 321 -26.85 -6.65 -5.15
C GLU A 321 -28.05 -6.21 -4.30
N GLU A 322 -27.90 -6.13 -2.97
CA GLU A 322 -28.98 -5.75 -2.07
C GLU A 322 -29.08 -4.24 -1.82
N VAL A 323 -28.12 -3.47 -2.31
CA VAL A 323 -28.13 -2.01 -2.17
C VAL A 323 -29.04 -1.37 -3.24
N THR A 324 -29.93 -0.48 -2.78
CA THR A 324 -30.91 0.26 -3.60
C THR A 324 -30.76 1.77 -3.43
N ASP A 325 -31.63 2.55 -4.07
CA ASP A 325 -31.69 4.01 -3.87
C ASP A 325 -32.04 4.41 -2.42
N ALA A 326 -32.68 3.51 -1.64
CA ALA A 326 -33.01 3.78 -0.24
C ALA A 326 -31.76 4.02 0.64
N ALA A 327 -30.61 3.51 0.25
CA ALA A 327 -29.34 3.80 0.94
C ALA A 327 -28.99 5.30 0.97
N PHE A 328 -29.46 6.07 0.00
CA PHE A 328 -29.18 7.50 -0.14
C PHE A 328 -30.29 8.40 0.42
N GLN A 329 -31.50 7.88 0.67
CA GLN A 329 -32.66 8.67 1.09
C GLN A 329 -32.43 9.43 2.39
N ASN A 330 -31.69 8.86 3.35
CA ASN A 330 -31.42 9.53 4.63
C ASN A 330 -30.52 10.77 4.46
N LEU A 331 -29.83 10.91 3.33
CA LEU A 331 -29.05 12.12 3.02
C LEU A 331 -29.95 13.32 2.74
N GLU A 332 -31.17 13.12 2.22
CA GLU A 332 -32.10 14.21 1.91
C GLU A 332 -32.53 15.00 3.15
N ASN A 333 -32.72 14.29 4.26
CA ASN A 333 -33.28 14.85 5.50
C ASN A 333 -32.23 15.48 6.43
N GLY A 334 -30.96 15.41 6.12
CA GLY A 334 -29.85 15.89 6.96
C GLY A 334 -29.17 17.13 6.38
N GLU A 335 -28.54 17.91 7.26
CA GLU A 335 -27.59 18.98 6.89
C GLU A 335 -26.20 18.39 6.51
N ILE A 336 -26.16 17.07 6.19
CA ILE A 336 -24.92 16.36 5.92
C ILE A 336 -24.43 16.75 4.53
N GLU A 337 -23.20 17.25 4.47
CA GLU A 337 -22.47 17.43 3.23
C GLU A 337 -21.41 16.34 3.12
N LEU A 338 -21.39 15.62 2.01
CA LEU A 338 -20.46 14.52 1.77
C LEU A 338 -19.17 15.05 1.13
N HIS A 339 -18.04 14.62 1.68
CA HIS A 339 -16.71 14.90 1.12
C HIS A 339 -16.17 13.79 0.23
N LEU A 340 -17.08 13.00 -0.34
CA LEU A 340 -16.75 11.83 -1.15
C LEU A 340 -16.15 12.26 -2.48
N LYS A 341 -14.95 11.75 -2.78
CA LYS A 341 -14.22 11.97 -4.04
C LYS A 341 -14.39 10.82 -5.01
N VAL A 342 -14.52 9.60 -4.48
CA VAL A 342 -14.62 8.37 -5.28
C VAL A 342 -15.82 7.55 -4.84
N LEU A 343 -16.69 7.24 -5.79
CA LEU A 343 -17.79 6.29 -5.60
C LEU A 343 -17.77 5.26 -6.72
N LYS A 344 -17.73 3.97 -6.33
CA LYS A 344 -17.93 2.85 -7.25
C LYS A 344 -19.16 2.08 -6.83
N VAL A 345 -20.14 2.07 -7.71
CA VAL A 345 -21.41 1.32 -7.58
C VAL A 345 -21.64 0.42 -8.80
N SER A 346 -20.56 0.13 -9.54
CA SER A 346 -20.65 -0.72 -10.72
C SER A 346 -21.30 -2.07 -10.40
N ASN A 347 -22.08 -2.55 -11.35
CA ASN A 347 -22.79 -3.82 -11.22
C ASN A 347 -23.72 -3.92 -9.97
N CYS A 348 -24.32 -2.79 -9.56
CA CYS A 348 -25.38 -2.75 -8.53
C CYS A 348 -26.75 -2.65 -9.21
N PRO A 349 -27.51 -3.75 -9.32
CA PRO A 349 -28.67 -3.81 -10.20
C PRO A 349 -29.88 -3.02 -9.72
N LYS A 350 -29.95 -2.66 -8.43
CA LYS A 350 -31.09 -1.98 -7.82
C LYS A 350 -30.89 -0.48 -7.63
N ILE A 351 -29.70 0.05 -7.95
CA ILE A 351 -29.43 1.50 -7.92
C ILE A 351 -29.89 2.10 -9.25
N THR A 352 -30.58 3.23 -9.17
CA THR A 352 -31.10 3.95 -10.34
C THR A 352 -30.56 5.37 -10.44
N VAL A 353 -30.94 6.08 -11.49
CA VAL A 353 -30.64 7.50 -11.68
C VAL A 353 -31.13 8.35 -10.50
N LEU A 354 -32.22 7.95 -9.82
CA LEU A 354 -32.76 8.68 -8.67
C LEU A 354 -31.78 8.66 -7.48
N GLY A 355 -31.25 7.48 -7.14
CA GLY A 355 -30.26 7.34 -6.04
C GLY A 355 -28.99 8.16 -6.29
N ILE A 356 -28.50 8.16 -7.56
CA ILE A 356 -27.34 8.98 -7.93
C ILE A 356 -27.69 10.47 -7.84
N GLY A 357 -28.91 10.88 -8.21
CA GLY A 357 -29.36 12.27 -8.07
C GLY A 357 -29.36 12.75 -6.62
N ILE A 358 -29.88 11.94 -5.69
CA ILE A 358 -29.85 12.25 -4.26
C ILE A 358 -28.40 12.44 -3.75
N LEU A 359 -27.51 11.53 -4.13
CA LEU A 359 -26.10 11.63 -3.76
C LEU A 359 -25.46 12.93 -4.28
N LEU A 360 -25.65 13.26 -5.57
CA LEU A 360 -25.05 14.43 -6.20
C LEU A 360 -25.53 15.73 -5.57
N ASN A 361 -26.76 15.80 -5.07
CA ASN A 361 -27.26 16.97 -4.34
C ASN A 361 -26.55 17.24 -3.02
N LYS A 362 -25.83 16.24 -2.48
CA LYS A 362 -25.12 16.31 -1.19
C LYS A 362 -23.60 16.15 -1.32
N CYS A 363 -23.10 15.93 -2.52
CA CYS A 363 -21.69 15.64 -2.77
C CYS A 363 -21.16 16.47 -3.96
N ASN A 364 -20.58 17.63 -3.66
CA ASN A 364 -19.97 18.52 -4.66
C ASN A 364 -18.49 18.19 -4.93
N SER A 365 -17.89 17.31 -4.13
CA SER A 365 -16.47 16.97 -4.17
C SER A 365 -16.14 15.75 -5.02
N LEU A 366 -17.13 15.16 -5.72
CA LEU A 366 -16.97 13.91 -6.45
C LEU A 366 -16.05 14.12 -7.67
N GLU A 367 -14.99 13.32 -7.74
CA GLU A 367 -13.98 13.34 -8.81
C GLU A 367 -14.05 12.09 -9.69
N TYR A 368 -14.61 10.99 -9.16
CA TYR A 368 -14.70 9.70 -9.84
C TYR A 368 -16.00 8.99 -9.48
N LEU A 369 -16.79 8.62 -10.48
CA LEU A 369 -18.03 7.85 -10.34
C LEU A 369 -18.03 6.68 -11.33
N ASP A 370 -18.11 5.46 -10.81
CA ASP A 370 -18.30 4.26 -11.64
C ASP A 370 -19.70 3.69 -11.44
N VAL A 371 -20.54 3.83 -12.45
CA VAL A 371 -21.89 3.28 -12.55
C VAL A 371 -21.98 2.23 -13.67
N SER A 372 -20.85 1.73 -14.12
CA SER A 372 -20.82 0.76 -15.21
C SER A 372 -21.58 -0.51 -14.85
N SER A 373 -22.20 -1.13 -15.84
CA SER A 373 -23.02 -2.34 -15.65
C SER A 373 -24.21 -2.19 -14.67
N CYS A 374 -24.64 -0.97 -14.35
CA CYS A 374 -25.92 -0.73 -13.65
C CYS A 374 -27.05 -0.64 -14.68
N PRO A 375 -28.01 -1.56 -14.70
CA PRO A 375 -29.02 -1.65 -15.78
C PRO A 375 -29.95 -0.44 -15.81
N HIS A 376 -30.14 0.25 -14.69
CA HIS A 376 -31.04 1.40 -14.56
C HIS A 376 -30.31 2.74 -14.61
N ILE A 377 -29.02 2.78 -14.95
CA ILE A 377 -28.23 4.00 -15.05
C ILE A 377 -27.59 4.06 -16.44
N SER A 378 -27.97 5.06 -17.21
CA SER A 378 -27.35 5.37 -18.50
C SER A 378 -27.06 6.85 -18.62
N LYS A 379 -26.16 7.23 -19.52
CA LYS A 379 -25.88 8.65 -19.78
C LYS A 379 -27.13 9.40 -20.18
N ALA A 380 -27.93 8.83 -21.13
CA ALA A 380 -29.18 9.43 -21.57
C ALA A 380 -30.17 9.60 -20.41
N GLY A 381 -30.32 8.58 -19.54
CA GLY A 381 -31.23 8.67 -18.39
C GLY A 381 -30.78 9.73 -17.36
N CYS A 382 -29.47 9.90 -17.16
CA CYS A 382 -28.94 10.98 -16.31
C CYS A 382 -29.20 12.37 -16.92
N ASP A 383 -29.03 12.51 -18.23
CA ASP A 383 -29.29 13.75 -18.97
C ASP A 383 -30.80 14.10 -18.94
N GLU A 384 -31.69 13.13 -19.12
CA GLU A 384 -33.16 13.28 -19.01
C GLU A 384 -33.60 13.66 -17.59
N ALA A 385 -32.96 13.12 -16.58
CA ALA A 385 -33.21 13.45 -15.18
C ALA A 385 -32.58 14.80 -14.75
N GLY A 386 -31.82 15.45 -15.62
CA GLY A 386 -31.19 16.72 -15.36
C GLY A 386 -30.07 16.66 -14.32
N LEU A 387 -29.38 15.52 -14.20
CA LEU A 387 -28.30 15.36 -13.23
C LEU A 387 -27.08 16.21 -13.61
N MET A 388 -26.62 17.01 -12.67
CA MET A 388 -25.41 17.83 -12.83
C MET A 388 -24.25 17.20 -12.09
N PHE A 389 -23.28 16.69 -12.83
CA PHE A 389 -22.03 16.17 -12.25
C PHE A 389 -21.05 17.33 -12.03
N PRO A 390 -20.21 17.28 -10.96
CA PRO A 390 -19.12 18.24 -10.80
C PRO A 390 -18.19 18.24 -12.03
N GLU A 391 -17.66 19.40 -12.43
CA GLU A 391 -16.83 19.55 -13.65
C GLU A 391 -15.60 18.64 -13.63
N SER A 392 -15.03 18.38 -12.42
CA SER A 392 -13.89 17.48 -12.24
C SER A 392 -14.26 16.01 -12.27
N CYS A 393 -15.56 15.65 -12.21
CA CYS A 393 -16.01 14.28 -12.04
C CYS A 393 -15.89 13.47 -13.34
N LYS A 394 -15.13 12.40 -13.29
CA LYS A 394 -15.07 11.40 -14.36
C LYS A 394 -16.11 10.33 -14.11
N VAL A 395 -17.11 10.25 -15.00
CA VAL A 395 -18.21 9.27 -14.89
C VAL A 395 -18.03 8.14 -15.90
N TYR A 396 -18.07 6.90 -15.40
CA TYR A 396 -17.93 5.68 -16.20
C TYR A 396 -19.26 4.93 -16.25
N PHE A 397 -19.89 4.89 -17.44
CA PHE A 397 -21.13 4.16 -17.72
C PHE A 397 -20.90 2.79 -18.34
N THR A 398 -19.70 2.51 -18.82
CA THR A 398 -19.32 1.24 -19.46
C THR A 398 -18.06 0.69 -18.82
N THR A 399 -18.00 -0.62 -18.65
CA THR A 399 -16.79 -1.30 -18.15
C THR A 399 -15.63 -1.08 -19.10
N SER A 400 -14.51 -0.61 -18.56
CA SER A 400 -13.23 -0.55 -19.25
C SER A 400 -12.24 -1.50 -18.56
N LEU A 401 -11.53 -2.30 -19.35
CA LEU A 401 -10.47 -3.20 -18.86
C LEU A 401 -9.28 -2.47 -18.25
N THR A 402 -9.24 -1.14 -18.34
CA THR A 402 -8.14 -0.28 -17.92
C THR A 402 -8.53 0.70 -16.80
N LEU A 403 -9.66 0.48 -16.11
CA LEU A 403 -10.03 1.34 -14.99
C LEU A 403 -8.94 1.28 -13.91
N PRO A 404 -8.38 2.44 -13.49
CA PRO A 404 -7.42 2.46 -12.41
C PRO A 404 -8.09 2.03 -11.11
N ASP A 405 -7.39 1.28 -10.28
CA ASP A 405 -7.85 1.00 -8.93
C ASP A 405 -7.63 2.26 -8.06
N VAL A 406 -8.63 3.16 -8.09
CA VAL A 406 -8.56 4.51 -7.50
C VAL A 406 -8.57 4.47 -5.95
N LEU A 407 -8.77 3.27 -5.36
CA LEU A 407 -8.82 3.06 -3.90
C LEU A 407 -7.53 2.43 -3.33
N LEU A 408 -6.46 2.32 -4.12
CA LEU A 408 -5.18 1.75 -3.67
C LEU A 408 -4.28 2.78 -3.02
#